data_14da79f90007784ccd69dded8a25c7d9
#
_entry.id   14da79f90007784ccd69dded8a25c7d9
#
_cell.length_a   1.000
_cell.length_b   1.000
_cell.length_c   1.000
_cell.angle_alpha   90.00
_cell.angle_beta   90.00
_cell.angle_gamma   90.00
#
_symmetry.space_group_name_H-M   'P 1'
#
loop_
_entity.id
_entity.type
_entity.pdbx_description
1 polymer ?
#
loop_
_entity_poly.entity_id
_entity_poly.type
_entity_poly.pdbx_seq_one_letter_code
_entity_poly.pdbx_strand_id
1 'polypeptide(L)'
;MNIRENINSIKSGFHPSFWVANIMELFERLAYYGQATLLSLYLRNHLKFTEIETGQLSSVFGGLLWLLPIFAGALADKFGFRKAFSFAFLVLAIGYFLIGSTGIALFSGFYANFDLYWVLIIILIFTAIGGSFIKPSVLGTVALTSKTETKSFGYAIYYWLVNVGAAIGPLLAFLVRDSLGIEFVYIVSSISCALMFLSTLIFYREPPAKILENKDNLIIVLKKLFTVITNFRFIIFLLIFALYWVLFWQFFIVIPFYVSDYISPNAPIEIIISIDAWAIICFQIPINKLTKNISEKNAILIGFIFATFCWLFLFIILPSTQGIYTNILWWKNVSLGIPIIMAAIFLFSIGEQTQAPRFYEYIADLAPKGQEALFQGFAFLPIAIAWGFGGTVGGWLYYKFATQANNPKMIFFVLFGIGVLATLLMLIYNYVNKNKR
;
A
#
# COMPACT_ATOMS: atom_id res chain seq x y z
N MET A 1 7.75 4.17 -36.46
CA MET A 1 6.86 5.24 -35.97
C MET A 1 7.72 6.35 -35.41
N ASN A 2 7.59 7.58 -35.93
CA ASN A 2 8.49 8.70 -35.63
C ASN A 2 8.19 9.22 -34.21
N ILE A 3 9.20 9.62 -33.42
CA ILE A 3 9.04 10.12 -32.04
C ILE A 3 8.00 11.26 -31.95
N ARG A 4 7.94 12.13 -32.97
CA ARG A 4 6.92 13.19 -33.08
C ARG A 4 5.49 12.66 -33.24
N GLU A 5 5.28 11.57 -34.00
CA GLU A 5 3.97 10.94 -34.17
C GLU A 5 3.50 10.29 -32.88
N ASN A 6 4.41 9.68 -32.14
CA ASN A 6 4.13 9.13 -30.80
C ASN A 6 3.74 10.24 -29.81
N ILE A 7 4.46 11.36 -29.78
CA ILE A 7 4.14 12.49 -28.88
C ILE A 7 2.78 13.11 -29.24
N ASN A 8 2.47 13.24 -30.53
CA ASN A 8 1.17 13.77 -30.95
C ASN A 8 0.02 12.80 -30.68
N SER A 9 0.22 11.50 -30.85
CA SER A 9 -0.79 10.48 -30.49
C SER A 9 -1.04 10.43 -28.98
N ILE A 10 0.00 10.63 -28.16
CA ILE A 10 -0.12 10.75 -26.70
C ILE A 10 -0.93 12.00 -26.33
N LYS A 11 -0.62 13.16 -26.90
CA LYS A 11 -1.34 14.40 -26.61
C LYS A 11 -2.82 14.35 -27.04
N SER A 12 -3.13 13.75 -28.19
CA SER A 12 -4.50 13.65 -28.71
C SER A 12 -5.29 12.45 -28.18
N GLY A 13 -4.63 11.50 -27.54
CA GLY A 13 -5.21 10.25 -27.01
C GLY A 13 -5.94 10.41 -25.68
N PHE A 14 -5.68 11.50 -24.94
CA PHE A 14 -6.19 11.70 -23.59
C PHE A 14 -6.88 13.06 -23.43
N HIS A 15 -7.98 13.06 -22.66
CA HIS A 15 -8.63 14.30 -22.27
C HIS A 15 -7.79 15.05 -21.21
N PRO A 16 -7.82 16.41 -21.11
CA PRO A 16 -7.05 17.16 -20.13
C PRO A 16 -7.19 16.68 -18.69
N SER A 17 -8.37 16.24 -18.27
CA SER A 17 -8.62 15.70 -16.92
C SER A 17 -7.84 14.42 -16.62
N PHE A 18 -7.40 13.67 -17.65
CA PHE A 18 -6.49 12.53 -17.49
C PHE A 18 -5.18 12.96 -16.80
N TRP A 19 -4.56 14.01 -17.33
CA TRP A 19 -3.30 14.51 -16.80
C TRP A 19 -3.44 15.10 -15.42
N VAL A 20 -4.51 15.87 -15.19
CA VAL A 20 -4.80 16.44 -13.86
C VAL A 20 -4.97 15.35 -12.83
N ALA A 21 -5.79 14.32 -13.10
CA ALA A 21 -6.01 13.20 -12.18
C ALA A 21 -4.73 12.42 -11.87
N ASN A 22 -3.90 12.15 -12.90
CA ASN A 22 -2.65 11.42 -12.72
C ASN A 22 -1.59 12.24 -11.94
N ILE A 23 -1.53 13.55 -12.14
CA ILE A 23 -0.67 14.44 -11.36
C ILE A 23 -1.15 14.48 -9.89
N MET A 24 -2.46 14.62 -9.66
CA MET A 24 -3.02 14.60 -8.31
C MET A 24 -2.74 13.24 -7.61
N GLU A 25 -2.85 12.12 -8.34
CA GLU A 25 -2.47 10.80 -7.81
C GLU A 25 -0.99 10.76 -7.42
N LEU A 26 -0.08 11.25 -8.28
CA LEU A 26 1.34 11.28 -7.97
C LEU A 26 1.60 12.01 -6.64
N PHE A 27 1.06 13.22 -6.47
CA PHE A 27 1.26 14.00 -5.24
C PHE A 27 0.62 13.35 -4.02
N GLU A 28 -0.53 12.71 -4.20
CA GLU A 28 -1.15 11.93 -3.13
C GLU A 28 -0.31 10.71 -2.77
N ARG A 29 0.25 9.98 -3.76
CA ARG A 29 1.14 8.85 -3.49
C ARG A 29 2.44 9.28 -2.80
N LEU A 30 3.02 10.42 -3.17
CA LEU A 30 4.16 11.00 -2.44
C LEU A 30 3.82 11.23 -0.96
N ALA A 31 2.67 11.85 -0.67
CA ALA A 31 2.21 12.10 0.68
C ALA A 31 1.90 10.77 1.42
N TYR A 32 1.16 9.87 0.79
CA TYR A 32 0.75 8.60 1.39
C TYR A 32 1.94 7.70 1.74
N TYR A 33 2.82 7.40 0.79
CA TYR A 33 3.97 6.53 1.05
C TYR A 33 4.99 7.19 1.98
N GLY A 34 5.14 8.51 1.90
CA GLY A 34 5.99 9.25 2.83
C GLY A 34 5.55 9.06 4.29
N GLN A 35 4.27 9.30 4.58
CA GLN A 35 3.76 9.18 5.95
C GLN A 35 3.55 7.72 6.39
N ALA A 36 3.15 6.80 5.48
CA ALA A 36 2.88 5.41 5.83
C ALA A 36 4.14 4.68 6.32
N THR A 37 5.31 5.00 5.76
CA THR A 37 6.60 4.42 6.21
C THR A 37 6.97 4.82 7.63
N LEU A 38 6.43 5.93 8.12
CA LEU A 38 6.75 6.51 9.43
C LEU A 38 5.65 6.33 10.46
N LEU A 39 4.44 5.90 10.07
CA LEU A 39 3.29 5.86 10.98
C LEU A 39 3.59 5.08 12.26
N SER A 40 4.19 3.90 12.15
CA SER A 40 4.51 3.07 13.31
C SER A 40 5.56 3.71 14.23
N LEU A 41 6.57 4.36 13.68
CA LEU A 41 7.57 5.10 14.47
C LEU A 41 6.98 6.36 15.09
N TYR A 42 6.12 7.08 14.37
CA TYR A 42 5.43 8.24 14.89
C TYR A 42 4.58 7.89 16.11
N LEU A 43 3.74 6.87 15.98
CA LEU A 43 2.86 6.43 17.07
C LEU A 43 3.67 5.91 18.27
N ARG A 44 4.66 5.02 18.04
CA ARG A 44 5.41 4.40 19.13
C ARG A 44 6.50 5.33 19.72
N ASN A 45 7.38 5.87 18.87
CA ASN A 45 8.57 6.55 19.35
C ASN A 45 8.30 8.02 19.68
N HIS A 46 7.41 8.70 18.93
CA HIS A 46 7.10 10.11 19.14
C HIS A 46 5.92 10.30 20.10
N LEU A 47 4.78 9.64 19.86
CA LEU A 47 3.59 9.73 20.71
C LEU A 47 3.59 8.76 21.90
N LYS A 48 4.59 7.86 22.01
CA LYS A 48 4.81 6.96 23.14
C LYS A 48 3.72 5.90 23.37
N PHE A 49 2.99 5.51 22.33
CA PHE A 49 2.11 4.34 22.40
C PHE A 49 2.90 3.04 22.52
N THR A 50 2.28 2.05 23.13
CA THR A 50 2.83 0.69 23.18
C THR A 50 2.85 0.07 21.76
N GLU A 51 3.62 -1.00 21.59
CA GLU A 51 3.68 -1.75 20.34
C GLU A 51 2.31 -2.27 19.91
N ILE A 52 1.50 -2.72 20.90
CA ILE A 52 0.15 -3.24 20.67
C ILE A 52 -0.79 -2.12 20.20
N GLU A 53 -0.83 -1.00 20.89
CA GLU A 53 -1.66 0.15 20.54
C GLU A 53 -1.26 0.70 19.16
N THR A 54 0.05 0.82 18.89
CA THR A 54 0.57 1.23 17.59
C THR A 54 0.11 0.29 16.48
N GLY A 55 0.17 -1.02 16.73
CA GLY A 55 -0.32 -2.03 15.80
C GLY A 55 -1.82 -1.91 15.54
N GLN A 56 -2.62 -1.69 16.59
CA GLN A 56 -4.08 -1.51 16.49
C GLN A 56 -4.44 -0.24 15.71
N LEU A 57 -3.82 0.90 16.02
CA LEU A 57 -4.03 2.17 15.31
C LEU A 57 -3.67 2.03 13.82
N SER A 58 -2.53 1.40 13.51
CA SER A 58 -2.12 1.12 12.13
C SER A 58 -3.09 0.18 11.42
N SER A 59 -3.63 -0.83 12.12
CA SER A 59 -4.65 -1.75 11.58
C SER A 59 -5.94 -1.03 11.21
N VAL A 60 -6.44 -0.15 12.07
CA VAL A 60 -7.66 0.64 11.81
C VAL A 60 -7.47 1.49 10.56
N PHE A 61 -6.37 2.23 10.48
CA PHE A 61 -6.09 3.07 9.32
C PHE A 61 -5.99 2.28 8.03
N GLY A 62 -5.07 1.31 7.99
CA GLY A 62 -4.77 0.57 6.78
C GLY A 62 -5.90 -0.35 6.35
N GLY A 63 -6.55 -1.04 7.29
CA GLY A 63 -7.69 -1.91 7.01
C GLY A 63 -8.85 -1.14 6.36
N LEU A 64 -9.22 0.02 6.90
CA LEU A 64 -10.29 0.85 6.35
C LEU A 64 -9.89 1.48 5.02
N LEU A 65 -8.65 1.97 4.89
CA LEU A 65 -8.17 2.60 3.66
C LEU A 65 -8.29 1.66 2.43
N TRP A 66 -8.13 0.35 2.63
CA TRP A 66 -8.21 -0.64 1.56
C TRP A 66 -9.56 -1.35 1.46
N LEU A 67 -10.38 -1.32 2.52
CA LEU A 67 -11.74 -1.88 2.49
C LEU A 67 -12.75 -0.90 1.87
N LEU A 68 -12.70 0.36 2.26
CA LEU A 68 -13.69 1.36 1.89
C LEU A 68 -13.72 1.71 0.39
N PRO A 69 -12.65 1.58 -0.43
CA PRO A 69 -12.72 1.84 -1.87
C PRO A 69 -13.81 1.06 -2.60
N ILE A 70 -14.22 -0.11 -2.09
CA ILE A 70 -15.32 -0.92 -2.62
C ILE A 70 -16.64 -0.10 -2.64
N PHE A 71 -16.87 0.69 -1.59
CA PHE A 71 -18.06 1.53 -1.46
C PHE A 71 -17.83 2.94 -2.06
N ALA A 72 -16.63 3.48 -1.87
CA ALA A 72 -16.26 4.80 -2.35
C ALA A 72 -16.34 4.90 -3.88
N GLY A 73 -16.00 3.83 -4.60
CA GLY A 73 -16.14 3.76 -6.06
C GLY A 73 -17.58 3.98 -6.53
N ALA A 74 -18.54 3.28 -5.93
CA ALA A 74 -19.96 3.44 -6.27
C ALA A 74 -20.47 4.86 -5.95
N LEU A 75 -19.99 5.48 -4.88
CA LEU A 75 -20.31 6.86 -4.54
C LEU A 75 -19.66 7.87 -5.52
N ALA A 76 -18.41 7.63 -5.92
CA ALA A 76 -17.72 8.45 -6.90
C ALA A 76 -18.42 8.42 -8.28
N ASP A 77 -18.86 7.24 -8.72
CA ASP A 77 -19.64 7.08 -9.96
C ASP A 77 -20.99 7.82 -9.87
N LYS A 78 -21.63 7.80 -8.70
CA LYS A 78 -22.93 8.45 -8.49
C LYS A 78 -22.83 9.96 -8.44
N PHE A 79 -21.86 10.52 -7.72
CA PHE A 79 -21.75 11.95 -7.45
C PHE A 79 -20.83 12.70 -8.41
N GLY A 80 -20.04 11.97 -9.19
CA GLY A 80 -19.02 12.47 -10.11
C GLY A 80 -17.63 12.57 -9.47
N PHE A 81 -16.61 12.37 -10.31
CA PHE A 81 -15.22 12.29 -9.85
C PHE A 81 -14.69 13.62 -9.30
N ARG A 82 -15.14 14.77 -9.83
CA ARG A 82 -14.73 16.07 -9.30
C ARG A 82 -15.12 16.25 -7.83
N LYS A 83 -16.36 15.88 -7.49
CA LYS A 83 -16.84 15.94 -6.10
C LYS A 83 -16.12 14.91 -5.22
N ALA A 84 -15.87 13.70 -5.74
CA ALA A 84 -15.15 12.66 -5.04
C ALA A 84 -13.71 13.07 -4.72
N PHE A 85 -12.97 13.64 -5.67
CA PHE A 85 -11.62 14.19 -5.45
C PHE A 85 -11.64 15.36 -4.46
N SER A 86 -12.59 16.31 -4.62
CA SER A 86 -12.69 17.45 -3.69
C SER A 86 -12.93 16.98 -2.26
N PHE A 87 -13.84 16.03 -2.06
CA PHE A 87 -14.08 15.42 -0.76
C PHE A 87 -12.84 14.71 -0.22
N ALA A 88 -12.24 13.84 -1.03
CA ALA A 88 -11.06 13.06 -0.65
C ALA A 88 -9.90 13.96 -0.20
N PHE A 89 -9.50 14.91 -1.03
CA PHE A 89 -8.36 15.77 -0.73
C PHE A 89 -8.61 16.73 0.43
N LEU A 90 -9.84 17.23 0.61
CA LEU A 90 -10.19 18.03 1.77
C LEU A 90 -10.10 17.21 3.07
N VAL A 91 -10.68 16.00 3.07
CA VAL A 91 -10.65 15.10 4.24
C VAL A 91 -9.22 14.65 4.54
N LEU A 92 -8.42 14.31 3.52
CA LEU A 92 -7.01 13.96 3.69
C LEU A 92 -6.19 15.14 4.23
N ALA A 93 -6.40 16.36 3.72
CA ALA A 93 -5.69 17.54 4.21
C ALA A 93 -5.97 17.78 5.70
N ILE A 94 -7.25 17.75 6.11
CA ILE A 94 -7.64 17.88 7.51
C ILE A 94 -7.11 16.69 8.32
N GLY A 95 -7.25 15.47 7.85
CA GLY A 95 -6.84 14.26 8.54
C GLY A 95 -5.33 14.21 8.81
N TYR A 96 -4.50 14.49 7.81
CA TYR A 96 -3.04 14.54 8.00
C TYR A 96 -2.64 15.72 8.90
N PHE A 97 -3.29 16.88 8.79
CA PHE A 97 -3.06 17.96 9.75
C PHE A 97 -3.35 17.53 11.18
N LEU A 98 -4.49 16.90 11.41
CA LEU A 98 -4.87 16.42 12.74
C LEU A 98 -3.91 15.36 13.27
N ILE A 99 -3.46 14.41 12.44
CA ILE A 99 -2.43 13.43 12.85
C ILE A 99 -1.14 14.16 13.26
N GLY A 100 -0.60 15.03 12.41
CA GLY A 100 0.64 15.75 12.72
C GLY A 100 0.51 16.66 13.95
N SER A 101 -0.65 17.31 14.13
CA SER A 101 -0.88 18.22 15.26
C SER A 101 -0.84 17.51 16.62
N THR A 102 -1.11 16.20 16.69
CA THR A 102 -1.00 15.44 17.94
C THR A 102 0.43 15.37 18.48
N GLY A 103 1.44 15.52 17.64
CA GLY A 103 2.86 15.53 18.03
C GLY A 103 3.47 16.92 18.18
N ILE A 104 2.75 17.97 17.82
CA ILE A 104 3.27 19.35 17.87
C ILE A 104 2.99 19.96 19.25
N ALA A 105 4.02 20.45 19.93
CA ALA A 105 3.93 21.02 21.26
C ALA A 105 2.87 22.14 21.42
N LEU A 106 2.65 22.95 20.38
CA LEU A 106 1.63 24.00 20.37
C LEU A 106 0.22 23.48 20.66
N PHE A 107 -0.10 22.27 20.24
CA PHE A 107 -1.43 21.66 20.41
C PHE A 107 -1.52 20.72 21.62
N SER A 108 -0.41 20.53 22.38
CA SER A 108 -0.37 19.58 23.51
C SER A 108 -1.42 19.89 24.57
N GLY A 109 -1.63 21.18 24.89
CA GLY A 109 -2.65 21.60 25.86
C GLY A 109 -4.09 21.26 25.45
N PHE A 110 -4.39 21.25 24.14
CA PHE A 110 -5.69 20.83 23.64
C PHE A 110 -5.87 19.32 23.80
N TYR A 111 -4.89 18.53 23.40
CA TYR A 111 -4.96 17.07 23.47
C TYR A 111 -4.85 16.51 24.90
N ALA A 112 -4.24 17.23 25.82
CA ALA A 112 -4.10 16.80 27.22
C ALA A 112 -5.44 16.52 27.94
N ASN A 113 -6.56 17.05 27.44
CA ASN A 113 -7.88 16.83 28.01
C ASN A 113 -8.59 15.57 27.48
N PHE A 114 -7.96 14.82 26.58
CA PHE A 114 -8.57 13.68 25.90
C PHE A 114 -7.65 12.45 25.99
N ASP A 115 -8.24 11.28 25.95
CA ASP A 115 -7.49 10.05 25.70
C ASP A 115 -7.02 10.03 24.23
N LEU A 116 -5.71 10.21 24.05
CA LEU A 116 -5.10 10.37 22.73
C LEU A 116 -5.28 9.13 21.84
N TYR A 117 -5.42 7.93 22.43
CA TYR A 117 -5.68 6.70 21.69
C TYR A 117 -7.01 6.78 20.92
N TRP A 118 -8.10 7.14 21.61
CA TRP A 118 -9.41 7.27 20.99
C TRP A 118 -9.51 8.46 20.03
N VAL A 119 -8.82 9.56 20.34
CA VAL A 119 -8.70 10.70 19.42
C VAL A 119 -8.07 10.24 18.10
N LEU A 120 -6.96 9.49 18.16
CA LEU A 120 -6.29 8.98 16.97
C LEU A 120 -7.13 7.94 16.22
N ILE A 121 -7.87 7.07 16.90
CA ILE A 121 -8.84 6.17 16.25
C ILE A 121 -9.80 6.97 15.35
N ILE A 122 -10.39 8.02 15.89
CA ILE A 122 -11.36 8.86 15.14
C ILE A 122 -10.65 9.56 13.96
N ILE A 123 -9.48 10.16 14.19
CA ILE A 123 -8.72 10.87 13.15
C ILE A 123 -8.29 9.90 12.04
N LEU A 124 -7.82 8.71 12.37
CA LEU A 124 -7.37 7.71 11.40
C LEU A 124 -8.55 7.15 10.58
N ILE A 125 -9.71 6.89 11.21
CA ILE A 125 -10.94 6.52 10.50
C ILE A 125 -11.35 7.63 9.53
N PHE A 126 -11.39 8.88 10.00
CA PHE A 126 -11.72 10.04 9.17
C PHE A 126 -10.77 10.17 7.96
N THR A 127 -9.46 10.03 8.21
CA THR A 127 -8.45 10.09 7.15
C THR A 127 -8.59 8.94 6.14
N ALA A 128 -8.84 7.72 6.62
CA ALA A 128 -9.05 6.54 5.78
C ALA A 128 -10.30 6.69 4.88
N ILE A 129 -11.37 7.30 5.40
CA ILE A 129 -12.58 7.61 4.60
C ILE A 129 -12.18 8.51 3.41
N GLY A 130 -11.43 9.60 3.66
CA GLY A 130 -10.96 10.48 2.57
C GLY A 130 -10.12 9.74 1.54
N GLY A 131 -9.09 9.02 1.99
CA GLY A 131 -8.16 8.28 1.12
C GLY A 131 -8.83 7.21 0.27
N SER A 132 -9.93 6.62 0.76
CA SER A 132 -10.66 5.57 0.05
C SER A 132 -11.26 5.99 -1.30
N PHE A 133 -11.53 7.29 -1.50
CA PHE A 133 -12.09 7.82 -2.74
C PHE A 133 -11.04 8.03 -3.84
N ILE A 134 -9.76 8.12 -3.52
CA ILE A 134 -8.72 8.51 -4.48
C ILE A 134 -8.59 7.46 -5.59
N LYS A 135 -8.26 6.21 -5.26
CA LYS A 135 -8.03 5.15 -6.27
C LYS A 135 -9.20 4.95 -7.21
N PRO A 136 -10.46 4.77 -6.74
CA PRO A 136 -11.59 4.61 -7.65
C PRO A 136 -11.77 5.82 -8.57
N SER A 137 -11.59 7.05 -8.06
CA SER A 137 -11.77 8.27 -8.84
C SER A 137 -10.71 8.44 -9.92
N VAL A 138 -9.45 8.11 -9.62
CA VAL A 138 -8.37 8.16 -10.63
C VAL A 138 -8.58 7.10 -11.69
N LEU A 139 -8.80 5.85 -11.30
CA LEU A 139 -9.02 4.74 -12.24
C LEU A 139 -10.26 4.97 -13.13
N GLY A 140 -11.35 5.47 -12.53
CA GLY A 140 -12.54 5.86 -13.27
C GLY A 140 -12.26 7.02 -14.26
N THR A 141 -11.51 8.04 -13.84
CA THR A 141 -11.07 9.11 -14.71
C THR A 141 -10.22 8.58 -15.86
N VAL A 142 -9.21 7.75 -15.60
CA VAL A 142 -8.37 7.12 -16.64
C VAL A 142 -9.23 6.34 -17.62
N ALA A 143 -10.21 5.56 -17.12
CA ALA A 143 -11.11 4.77 -17.98
C ALA A 143 -11.94 5.62 -18.94
N LEU A 144 -12.47 6.78 -18.47
CA LEU A 144 -13.36 7.65 -19.23
C LEU A 144 -12.63 8.65 -20.11
N THR A 145 -11.38 8.98 -19.79
CA THR A 145 -10.61 10.04 -20.48
C THR A 145 -9.57 9.50 -21.44
N SER A 146 -9.42 8.19 -21.55
CA SER A 146 -8.55 7.50 -22.51
C SER A 146 -9.38 7.00 -23.70
N LYS A 147 -8.91 7.23 -24.93
CA LYS A 147 -9.48 6.59 -26.11
C LYS A 147 -9.25 5.08 -26.07
N THR A 148 -10.07 4.31 -26.77
CA THR A 148 -9.99 2.83 -26.80
C THR A 148 -8.57 2.35 -27.15
N GLU A 149 -7.94 3.00 -28.15
CA GLU A 149 -6.60 2.66 -28.65
C GLU A 149 -5.48 3.00 -27.67
N THR A 150 -5.68 4.00 -26.79
CA THR A 150 -4.67 4.48 -25.82
C THR A 150 -4.97 4.06 -24.39
N LYS A 151 -6.07 3.34 -24.14
CA LYS A 151 -6.53 2.99 -22.80
C LYS A 151 -5.51 2.17 -22.00
N SER A 152 -4.92 1.16 -22.62
CA SER A 152 -3.87 0.33 -21.99
C SER A 152 -2.63 1.18 -21.61
N PHE A 153 -2.24 2.10 -22.49
CA PHE A 153 -1.14 3.02 -22.21
C PHE A 153 -1.49 4.03 -21.10
N GLY A 154 -2.75 4.48 -21.02
CA GLY A 154 -3.23 5.32 -19.91
C GLY A 154 -3.10 4.65 -18.55
N TYR A 155 -3.47 3.37 -18.43
CA TYR A 155 -3.25 2.60 -17.23
C TYR A 155 -1.77 2.36 -16.91
N ALA A 156 -0.93 2.21 -17.93
CA ALA A 156 0.51 2.08 -17.73
C ALA A 156 1.14 3.37 -17.17
N ILE A 157 0.71 4.56 -17.68
CA ILE A 157 1.11 5.87 -17.12
C ILE A 157 0.70 5.97 -15.64
N TYR A 158 -0.57 5.67 -15.33
CA TYR A 158 -1.07 5.67 -13.97
C TYR A 158 -0.21 4.78 -13.05
N TYR A 159 0.00 3.53 -13.43
CA TYR A 159 0.77 2.58 -12.63
C TYR A 159 2.22 3.03 -12.43
N TRP A 160 2.84 3.59 -13.47
CA TRP A 160 4.20 4.14 -13.37
C TRP A 160 4.27 5.31 -12.38
N LEU A 161 3.32 6.24 -12.43
CA LEU A 161 3.26 7.39 -11.52
C LEU A 161 3.02 6.97 -10.06
N VAL A 162 2.20 5.94 -9.82
CA VAL A 162 2.01 5.36 -8.48
C VAL A 162 3.34 4.85 -7.92
N ASN A 163 4.13 4.12 -8.73
CA ASN A 163 5.43 3.59 -8.30
C ASN A 163 6.47 4.70 -8.12
N VAL A 164 6.47 5.74 -8.96
CA VAL A 164 7.31 6.92 -8.76
C VAL A 164 6.98 7.59 -7.41
N GLY A 165 5.69 7.73 -7.09
CA GLY A 165 5.26 8.25 -5.79
C GLY A 165 5.72 7.37 -4.62
N ALA A 166 5.64 6.06 -4.77
CA ALA A 166 6.08 5.09 -3.75
C ALA A 166 7.61 5.09 -3.54
N ALA A 167 8.38 5.35 -4.60
CA ALA A 167 9.84 5.41 -4.52
C ALA A 167 10.36 6.74 -3.96
N ILE A 168 9.76 7.87 -4.37
CA ILE A 168 10.23 9.22 -4.02
C ILE A 168 9.59 9.72 -2.72
N GLY A 169 8.33 9.36 -2.43
CA GLY A 169 7.62 9.81 -1.23
C GLY A 169 8.39 9.57 0.07
N PRO A 170 8.88 8.35 0.32
CA PRO A 170 9.71 8.07 1.50
C PRO A 170 11.00 8.90 1.56
N LEU A 171 11.65 9.18 0.41
CA LEU A 171 12.85 10.02 0.39
C LEU A 171 12.55 11.46 0.81
N LEU A 172 11.43 12.03 0.35
CA LEU A 172 10.97 13.35 0.78
C LEU A 172 10.61 13.35 2.26
N ALA A 173 9.96 12.29 2.75
CA ALA A 173 9.63 12.13 4.16
C ALA A 173 10.89 12.07 5.04
N PHE A 174 11.93 11.37 4.59
CA PHE A 174 13.22 11.36 5.26
C PHE A 174 13.81 12.76 5.39
N LEU A 175 13.83 13.55 4.30
CA LEU A 175 14.34 14.92 4.32
C LEU A 175 13.56 15.83 5.29
N VAL A 176 12.23 15.71 5.31
CA VAL A 176 11.37 16.47 6.22
C VAL A 176 11.60 16.04 7.67
N ARG A 177 11.63 14.74 7.94
CA ARG A 177 11.86 14.21 9.29
C ARG A 177 13.22 14.63 9.85
N ASP A 178 14.27 14.54 9.04
CA ASP A 178 15.63 14.86 9.44
C ASP A 178 15.83 16.36 9.74
N SER A 179 15.14 17.22 8.98
CA SER A 179 15.29 18.69 9.09
C SER A 179 14.28 19.35 10.02
N LEU A 180 13.05 18.85 10.12
CA LEU A 180 11.96 19.52 10.84
C LEU A 180 11.37 18.69 11.98
N GLY A 181 11.39 17.35 11.86
CA GLY A 181 10.77 16.42 12.81
C GLY A 181 9.72 15.53 12.14
N ILE A 182 9.42 14.40 12.78
CA ILE A 182 8.54 13.37 12.24
C ILE A 182 7.09 13.85 12.09
N GLU A 183 6.61 14.69 13.00
CA GLU A 183 5.28 15.29 12.99
C GLU A 183 5.05 16.18 11.77
N PHE A 184 6.10 16.84 11.27
CA PHE A 184 6.02 17.73 10.11
C PHE A 184 5.88 16.97 8.79
N VAL A 185 6.19 15.67 8.73
CA VAL A 185 5.89 14.83 7.57
C VAL A 185 4.38 14.81 7.30
N TYR A 186 3.56 14.74 8.35
CA TYR A 186 2.10 14.81 8.23
C TYR A 186 1.61 16.20 7.85
N ILE A 187 2.25 17.26 8.34
CA ILE A 187 1.92 18.64 7.96
C ILE A 187 2.22 18.89 6.48
N VAL A 188 3.37 18.43 5.97
CA VAL A 188 3.72 18.53 4.55
C VAL A 188 2.74 17.72 3.69
N SER A 189 2.36 16.51 4.14
CA SER A 189 1.34 15.70 3.49
C SER A 189 -0.03 16.40 3.46
N SER A 190 -0.41 17.08 4.55
CA SER A 190 -1.62 17.90 4.63
C SER A 190 -1.60 19.05 3.62
N ILE A 191 -0.49 19.78 3.54
CA ILE A 191 -0.31 20.88 2.57
C ILE A 191 -0.41 20.35 1.14
N SER A 192 0.24 19.22 0.84
CA SER A 192 0.14 18.57 -0.46
C SER A 192 -1.31 18.26 -0.82
N CYS A 193 -2.07 17.65 0.09
CA CYS A 193 -3.49 17.36 -0.13
C CYS A 193 -4.35 18.62 -0.26
N ALA A 194 -4.07 19.68 0.50
CA ALA A 194 -4.75 20.96 0.36
C ALA A 194 -4.50 21.60 -1.02
N LEU A 195 -3.27 21.53 -1.54
CA LEU A 195 -2.94 21.97 -2.89
C LEU A 195 -3.66 21.13 -3.95
N MET A 196 -3.81 19.81 -3.74
CA MET A 196 -4.57 18.93 -4.64
C MET A 196 -6.07 19.21 -4.58
N PHE A 197 -6.61 19.58 -3.40
CA PHE A 197 -7.98 20.07 -3.28
C PHE A 197 -8.21 21.31 -4.15
N LEU A 198 -7.33 22.31 -4.04
CA LEU A 198 -7.40 23.52 -4.87
C LEU A 198 -7.21 23.19 -6.36
N SER A 199 -6.27 22.31 -6.69
CA SER A 199 -6.06 21.81 -8.06
C SER A 199 -7.33 21.16 -8.63
N THR A 200 -8.04 20.39 -7.82
CA THR A 200 -9.31 19.77 -8.23
C THR A 200 -10.36 20.84 -8.56
N LEU A 201 -10.47 21.88 -7.74
CA LEU A 201 -11.45 22.95 -7.96
C LEU A 201 -11.15 23.80 -9.19
N ILE A 202 -9.86 24.03 -9.49
CA ILE A 202 -9.43 24.95 -10.56
C ILE A 202 -9.27 24.23 -11.89
N PHE A 203 -8.60 23.08 -11.90
CA PHE A 203 -8.13 22.44 -13.12
C PHE A 203 -8.92 21.18 -13.52
N TYR A 204 -9.48 20.45 -12.54
CA TYR A 204 -10.20 19.22 -12.87
C TYR A 204 -11.59 19.51 -13.43
N ARG A 205 -11.85 18.99 -14.62
CA ARG A 205 -13.18 19.06 -15.26
C ARG A 205 -13.74 17.65 -15.33
N GLU A 206 -15.02 17.53 -14.95
CA GLU A 206 -15.71 16.24 -15.06
C GLU A 206 -15.63 15.74 -16.51
N PRO A 207 -15.15 14.50 -16.76
CA PRO A 207 -15.16 13.94 -18.10
C PRO A 207 -16.58 13.93 -18.66
N PRO A 208 -16.78 14.16 -19.99
CA PRO A 208 -18.10 14.04 -20.59
C PRO A 208 -18.62 12.63 -20.30
N ALA A 209 -19.71 12.57 -19.53
CA ALA A 209 -20.33 11.31 -19.16
C ALA A 209 -20.80 10.63 -20.48
N LYS A 210 -20.10 9.59 -20.95
CA LYS A 210 -20.81 8.47 -21.55
C LYS A 210 -21.69 7.95 -20.42
N ILE A 211 -22.97 8.25 -20.51
CA ILE A 211 -24.00 7.79 -19.58
C ILE A 211 -23.71 6.31 -19.35
N LEU A 212 -23.11 5.98 -18.20
CA LEU A 212 -23.14 4.62 -17.70
C LEU A 212 -24.63 4.40 -17.38
N GLU A 213 -25.31 3.73 -18.30
CA GLU A 213 -26.76 3.49 -18.30
C GLU A 213 -27.21 2.72 -17.05
N ASN A 214 -26.29 2.23 -16.24
CA ASN A 214 -26.53 1.58 -14.97
C ASN A 214 -25.70 2.19 -13.85
N LYS A 215 -26.21 3.28 -13.26
CA LYS A 215 -25.74 3.72 -11.93
C LYS A 215 -26.23 2.70 -10.90
N ASP A 216 -25.40 1.72 -10.57
CA ASP A 216 -25.72 0.76 -9.53
C ASP A 216 -26.07 1.52 -8.23
N ASN A 217 -27.25 1.28 -7.70
CA ASN A 217 -27.63 1.77 -6.38
C ASN A 217 -26.81 0.99 -5.32
N LEU A 218 -26.49 1.59 -4.19
CA LEU A 218 -25.77 0.94 -3.09
C LEU A 218 -26.34 -0.45 -2.73
N ILE A 219 -27.65 -0.64 -2.82
CA ILE A 219 -28.32 -1.93 -2.59
C ILE A 219 -27.88 -2.97 -3.65
N ILE A 220 -27.74 -2.55 -4.91
CA ILE A 220 -27.28 -3.43 -5.99
C ILE A 220 -25.82 -3.80 -5.77
N VAL A 221 -24.99 -2.83 -5.37
CA VAL A 221 -23.58 -3.07 -5.02
C VAL A 221 -23.50 -4.07 -3.87
N LEU A 222 -24.27 -3.90 -2.80
CA LEU A 222 -24.32 -4.83 -1.68
C LEU A 222 -24.78 -6.26 -2.11
N LYS A 223 -25.78 -6.38 -2.98
CA LYS A 223 -26.20 -7.67 -3.54
C LYS A 223 -25.09 -8.33 -4.36
N LYS A 224 -24.41 -7.56 -5.20
CA LYS A 224 -23.24 -8.04 -5.97
C LYS A 224 -22.10 -8.49 -5.06
N LEU A 225 -21.80 -7.73 -3.99
CA LEU A 225 -20.83 -8.12 -2.96
C LEU A 225 -21.19 -9.47 -2.33
N PHE A 226 -22.47 -9.65 -1.98
CA PHE A 226 -22.94 -10.92 -1.41
C PHE A 226 -22.75 -12.10 -2.38
N THR A 227 -23.01 -11.89 -3.67
CA THR A 227 -22.80 -12.93 -4.70
C THR A 227 -21.34 -13.37 -4.78
N VAL A 228 -20.37 -12.44 -4.64
CA VAL A 228 -18.95 -12.79 -4.65
C VAL A 228 -18.54 -13.54 -3.38
N ILE A 229 -19.04 -13.13 -2.22
CA ILE A 229 -18.73 -13.78 -0.93
C ILE A 229 -19.24 -15.23 -0.91
N THR A 230 -20.29 -15.57 -1.62
CA THR A 230 -20.80 -16.95 -1.74
C THR A 230 -19.95 -17.84 -2.65
N ASN A 231 -19.02 -17.29 -3.42
CA ASN A 231 -18.07 -18.07 -4.19
C ASN A 231 -16.90 -18.55 -3.30
N PHE A 232 -17.10 -19.66 -2.60
CA PHE A 232 -16.12 -20.21 -1.64
C PHE A 232 -14.73 -20.42 -2.24
N ARG A 233 -14.64 -20.84 -3.49
CA ARG A 233 -13.35 -21.04 -4.16
C ARG A 233 -12.58 -19.74 -4.26
N PHE A 234 -13.25 -18.66 -4.64
CA PHE A 234 -12.66 -17.35 -4.75
C PHE A 234 -12.29 -16.76 -3.38
N ILE A 235 -13.20 -16.87 -2.41
CA ILE A 235 -12.94 -16.34 -1.06
C ILE A 235 -11.77 -17.06 -0.38
N ILE A 236 -11.69 -18.40 -0.48
CA ILE A 236 -10.54 -19.15 0.06
C ILE A 236 -9.23 -18.68 -0.58
N PHE A 237 -9.22 -18.47 -1.90
CA PHE A 237 -8.05 -17.93 -2.59
C PHE A 237 -7.65 -16.56 -2.01
N LEU A 238 -8.60 -15.63 -1.85
CA LEU A 238 -8.33 -14.30 -1.30
C LEU A 238 -7.85 -14.36 0.16
N LEU A 239 -8.38 -15.25 0.99
CA LEU A 239 -7.95 -15.43 2.37
C LEU A 239 -6.53 -16.00 2.46
N ILE A 240 -6.17 -16.97 1.61
CA ILE A 240 -4.79 -17.46 1.52
C ILE A 240 -3.86 -16.32 1.07
N PHE A 241 -4.31 -15.53 0.09
CA PHE A 241 -3.53 -14.41 -0.42
C PHE A 241 -3.38 -13.28 0.62
N ALA A 242 -4.32 -13.12 1.54
CA ALA A 242 -4.21 -12.19 2.65
C ALA A 242 -3.00 -12.51 3.56
N LEU A 243 -2.65 -13.79 3.75
CA LEU A 243 -1.45 -14.17 4.53
C LEU A 243 -0.16 -13.65 3.89
N TYR A 244 -0.08 -13.62 2.55
CA TYR A 244 1.03 -13.00 1.83
C TYR A 244 1.16 -11.50 2.18
N TRP A 245 0.04 -10.77 2.14
CA TRP A 245 0.03 -9.35 2.47
C TRP A 245 0.26 -9.07 3.96
N VAL A 246 -0.11 -10.01 4.86
CA VAL A 246 0.28 -9.90 6.28
C VAL A 246 1.79 -9.84 6.42
N LEU A 247 2.54 -10.65 5.68
CA LEU A 247 4.01 -10.63 5.67
C LEU A 247 4.53 -9.29 5.13
N PHE A 248 3.97 -8.78 4.05
CA PHE A 248 4.35 -7.49 3.46
C PHE A 248 4.22 -6.34 4.46
N TRP A 249 3.08 -6.23 5.15
CA TRP A 249 2.84 -5.12 6.07
C TRP A 249 3.75 -5.13 7.29
N GLN A 250 4.46 -6.23 7.57
CA GLN A 250 5.46 -6.24 8.63
C GLN A 250 6.70 -5.40 8.31
N PHE A 251 6.94 -5.06 7.06
CA PHE A 251 7.94 -4.06 6.69
C PHE A 251 7.61 -2.66 7.21
N PHE A 252 6.34 -2.37 7.47
CA PHE A 252 5.87 -1.08 8.00
C PHE A 252 5.63 -1.09 9.51
N ILE A 253 5.63 -2.24 10.18
CA ILE A 253 5.39 -2.37 11.62
C ILE A 253 6.63 -2.94 12.33
N VAL A 254 6.97 -4.19 12.03
CA VAL A 254 8.04 -4.92 12.73
C VAL A 254 9.42 -4.37 12.37
N ILE A 255 9.69 -4.15 11.10
CA ILE A 255 11.02 -3.68 10.64
C ILE A 255 11.36 -2.29 11.21
N PRO A 256 10.49 -1.27 11.17
CA PRO A 256 10.76 0.01 11.82
C PRO A 256 11.08 -0.12 13.31
N PHE A 257 10.34 -0.93 14.06
CA PHE A 257 10.60 -1.17 15.47
C PHE A 257 11.96 -1.83 15.69
N TYR A 258 12.25 -2.90 14.93
CA TYR A 258 13.51 -3.63 15.03
C TYR A 258 14.71 -2.74 14.69
N VAL A 259 14.60 -1.96 13.63
CA VAL A 259 15.68 -1.03 13.20
C VAL A 259 15.91 0.03 14.27
N SER A 260 14.84 0.62 14.82
CA SER A 260 14.94 1.63 15.87
C SER A 260 15.60 1.10 17.15
N ASP A 261 15.25 -0.11 17.58
CA ASP A 261 15.64 -0.63 18.89
C ASP A 261 16.99 -1.40 18.83
N TYR A 262 17.30 -2.08 17.72
CA TYR A 262 18.44 -3.01 17.64
C TYR A 262 19.52 -2.59 16.65
N ILE A 263 19.25 -1.59 15.78
CA ILE A 263 20.22 -1.14 14.78
C ILE A 263 20.62 0.32 15.03
N SER A 264 19.68 1.26 14.87
CA SER A 264 19.88 2.67 15.15
C SER A 264 18.55 3.41 15.24
N PRO A 265 18.31 4.21 16.30
CA PRO A 265 17.10 5.03 16.42
C PRO A 265 16.94 6.07 15.28
N ASN A 266 18.06 6.49 14.70
CA ASN A 266 18.09 7.50 13.63
C ASN A 266 18.28 6.89 12.23
N ALA A 267 18.12 5.55 12.09
CA ALA A 267 18.26 4.93 10.78
C ALA A 267 17.23 5.50 9.78
N PRO A 268 17.60 5.63 8.50
CA PRO A 268 16.71 6.14 7.46
C PRO A 268 15.73 5.04 7.01
N ILE A 269 14.76 4.74 7.88
CA ILE A 269 13.79 3.65 7.64
C ILE A 269 13.02 3.84 6.35
N GLU A 270 12.76 5.08 5.97
CA GLU A 270 12.08 5.46 4.76
C GLU A 270 12.87 5.00 3.52
N ILE A 271 14.18 5.18 3.53
CA ILE A 271 15.06 4.73 2.44
C ILE A 271 15.11 3.20 2.40
N ILE A 272 15.18 2.55 3.57
CA ILE A 272 15.19 1.10 3.67
C ILE A 272 13.92 0.49 3.06
N ILE A 273 12.75 1.01 3.39
CA ILE A 273 11.47 0.49 2.89
C ILE A 273 11.27 0.84 1.40
N SER A 274 11.78 1.99 0.92
CA SER A 274 11.63 2.39 -0.48
C SER A 274 12.30 1.45 -1.49
N ILE A 275 13.18 0.54 -1.03
CA ILE A 275 13.84 -0.47 -1.88
C ILE A 275 12.84 -1.31 -2.67
N ASP A 276 11.68 -1.60 -2.09
CA ASP A 276 10.61 -2.33 -2.77
C ASP A 276 10.16 -1.60 -4.04
N ALA A 277 9.79 -0.33 -3.91
CA ALA A 277 9.33 0.48 -5.05
C ALA A 277 10.44 0.68 -6.10
N TRP A 278 11.69 0.89 -5.68
CA TRP A 278 12.83 0.97 -6.60
C TRP A 278 13.07 -0.34 -7.34
N ALA A 279 12.95 -1.48 -6.64
CA ALA A 279 13.06 -2.79 -7.28
C ALA A 279 11.96 -2.99 -8.33
N ILE A 280 10.72 -2.58 -8.06
CA ILE A 280 9.62 -2.64 -9.04
C ILE A 280 9.94 -1.79 -10.27
N ILE A 281 10.34 -0.53 -10.08
CA ILE A 281 10.67 0.37 -11.20
C ILE A 281 11.79 -0.22 -12.08
N CYS A 282 12.82 -0.77 -11.47
CA CYS A 282 13.99 -1.25 -12.21
C CYS A 282 13.79 -2.65 -12.82
N PHE A 283 13.07 -3.55 -12.15
CA PHE A 283 13.09 -4.98 -12.49
C PHE A 283 11.75 -5.55 -12.95
N GLN A 284 10.62 -4.82 -12.88
CA GLN A 284 9.31 -5.34 -13.29
C GLN A 284 9.30 -5.86 -14.73
N ILE A 285 9.91 -5.13 -15.69
CA ILE A 285 9.93 -5.54 -17.09
C ILE A 285 10.81 -6.78 -17.31
N PRO A 286 12.07 -6.84 -16.82
CA PRO A 286 12.89 -8.05 -16.87
C PRO A 286 12.21 -9.27 -16.24
N ILE A 287 11.64 -9.13 -15.04
CA ILE A 287 10.98 -10.24 -14.33
C ILE A 287 9.77 -10.75 -15.11
N ASN A 288 8.92 -9.84 -15.63
CA ASN A 288 7.78 -10.24 -16.47
C ASN A 288 8.23 -11.01 -17.73
N LYS A 289 9.35 -10.64 -18.34
CA LYS A 289 9.89 -11.37 -19.50
C LYS A 289 10.39 -12.77 -19.12
N LEU A 290 11.06 -12.90 -17.97
CA LEU A 290 11.57 -14.19 -17.47
C LEU A 290 10.43 -15.14 -17.06
N THR A 291 9.35 -14.59 -16.51
CA THR A 291 8.24 -15.37 -15.96
C THR A 291 7.06 -15.56 -16.93
N LYS A 292 7.15 -15.04 -18.15
CA LYS A 292 6.03 -15.03 -19.13
C LYS A 292 5.45 -16.43 -19.44
N ASN A 293 6.27 -17.48 -19.38
CA ASN A 293 5.88 -18.86 -19.67
C ASN A 293 5.42 -19.64 -18.42
N ILE A 294 5.43 -19.01 -17.24
CA ILE A 294 5.00 -19.63 -15.99
C ILE A 294 3.49 -19.41 -15.87
N SER A 295 2.73 -20.47 -15.54
CA SER A 295 1.28 -20.35 -15.31
C SER A 295 1.01 -19.45 -14.10
N GLU A 296 -0.18 -18.80 -14.08
CA GLU A 296 -0.60 -17.87 -13.02
C GLU A 296 -0.46 -18.51 -11.64
N LYS A 297 -0.94 -19.75 -11.47
CA LYS A 297 -0.88 -20.50 -10.21
C LYS A 297 0.55 -20.73 -9.72
N ASN A 298 1.46 -21.06 -10.63
CA ASN A 298 2.86 -21.31 -10.29
C ASN A 298 3.60 -20.00 -10.01
N ALA A 299 3.32 -18.93 -10.75
CA ALA A 299 3.92 -17.63 -10.51
C ALA A 299 3.49 -17.06 -9.15
N ILE A 300 2.19 -17.20 -8.78
CA ILE A 300 1.71 -16.85 -7.45
C ILE A 300 2.43 -17.67 -6.37
N LEU A 301 2.58 -18.99 -6.57
CA LEU A 301 3.29 -19.84 -5.63
C LEU A 301 4.76 -19.44 -5.47
N ILE A 302 5.45 -19.09 -6.56
CA ILE A 302 6.82 -18.56 -6.52
C ILE A 302 6.87 -17.28 -5.66
N GLY A 303 5.91 -16.36 -5.84
CA GLY A 303 5.82 -15.18 -4.99
C GLY A 303 5.72 -15.49 -3.49
N PHE A 304 4.91 -16.50 -3.13
CA PHE A 304 4.78 -16.96 -1.75
C PHE A 304 6.08 -17.59 -1.21
N ILE A 305 6.80 -18.33 -2.04
CA ILE A 305 8.11 -18.91 -1.68
C ILE A 305 9.12 -17.79 -1.40
N PHE A 306 9.21 -16.77 -2.25
CA PHE A 306 10.11 -15.64 -2.03
C PHE A 306 9.75 -14.86 -0.75
N ALA A 307 8.47 -14.62 -0.51
CA ALA A 307 8.01 -13.96 0.72
C ALA A 307 8.38 -14.78 1.97
N THR A 308 8.22 -16.10 1.92
CA THR A 308 8.58 -17.01 3.01
C THR A 308 10.09 -17.01 3.24
N PHE A 309 10.87 -17.10 2.16
CA PHE A 309 12.33 -17.13 2.23
C PHE A 309 12.93 -15.81 2.74
N CYS A 310 12.31 -14.68 2.44
CA CYS A 310 12.70 -13.38 2.95
C CYS A 310 12.75 -13.37 4.50
N TRP A 311 11.71 -13.87 5.17
CA TRP A 311 11.66 -13.91 6.64
C TRP A 311 12.58 -14.96 7.24
N LEU A 312 12.79 -16.09 6.57
CA LEU A 312 13.83 -17.06 6.94
C LEU A 312 15.23 -16.45 6.85
N PHE A 313 15.51 -15.72 5.78
CA PHE A 313 16.77 -15.02 5.58
C PHE A 313 17.04 -14.02 6.72
N LEU A 314 16.05 -13.22 7.10
CA LEU A 314 16.16 -12.31 8.24
C LEU A 314 16.38 -13.08 9.56
N PHE A 315 15.66 -14.17 9.78
CA PHE A 315 15.82 -14.99 11.00
C PHE A 315 17.24 -15.52 11.16
N ILE A 316 17.86 -15.99 10.07
CA ILE A 316 19.19 -16.62 10.10
C ILE A 316 20.30 -15.57 10.12
N ILE A 317 20.23 -14.56 9.26
CA ILE A 317 21.36 -13.67 8.98
C ILE A 317 21.37 -12.42 9.86
N LEU A 318 20.20 -11.81 10.09
CA LEU A 318 20.17 -10.51 10.77
C LEU A 318 20.75 -10.51 12.19
N PRO A 319 20.55 -11.53 13.04
CA PRO A 319 21.15 -11.56 14.38
C PRO A 319 22.68 -11.56 14.37
N SER A 320 23.31 -12.17 13.36
CA SER A 320 24.79 -12.22 13.23
C SER A 320 25.41 -10.90 12.80
N THR A 321 24.61 -9.89 12.45
CA THR A 321 25.09 -8.57 12.00
C THR A 321 25.20 -7.55 13.12
N GLN A 322 24.78 -7.88 14.34
CA GLN A 322 24.81 -6.97 15.48
C GLN A 322 26.25 -6.55 15.81
N GLY A 323 26.46 -5.24 15.94
CA GLY A 323 27.79 -4.67 16.23
C GLY A 323 28.75 -4.66 15.04
N ILE A 324 28.36 -5.16 13.86
CA ILE A 324 29.16 -5.12 12.64
C ILE A 324 28.77 -3.90 11.82
N TYR A 325 29.77 -3.14 11.41
CA TYR A 325 29.61 -1.94 10.59
C TYR A 325 30.35 -2.10 9.26
N THR A 326 29.82 -1.47 8.23
CA THR A 326 30.36 -1.50 6.88
C THR A 326 30.21 -0.14 6.19
N ASN A 327 30.88 0.04 5.07
CA ASN A 327 30.71 1.21 4.21
C ASN A 327 29.93 0.79 2.97
N ILE A 328 28.86 1.53 2.66
CA ILE A 328 28.00 1.27 1.50
C ILE A 328 27.94 2.53 0.66
N LEU A 329 28.54 2.49 -0.53
CA LEU A 329 28.62 3.64 -1.44
C LEU A 329 29.18 4.87 -0.71
N TRP A 330 28.37 5.90 -0.53
CA TRP A 330 28.73 7.14 0.20
C TRP A 330 28.43 7.08 1.70
N TRP A 331 27.70 6.06 2.18
CA TRP A 331 27.42 5.88 3.60
C TRP A 331 28.57 5.20 4.30
N LYS A 332 29.17 5.89 5.26
CA LYS A 332 30.26 5.35 6.07
C LYS A 332 29.74 4.88 7.41
N ASN A 333 30.34 3.81 7.93
CA ASN A 333 30.05 3.28 9.26
C ASN A 333 28.58 2.91 9.47
N VAL A 334 27.96 2.26 8.49
CA VAL A 334 26.58 1.82 8.52
C VAL A 334 26.51 0.42 9.14
N SER A 335 25.55 0.20 10.06
CA SER A 335 25.30 -1.16 10.59
C SER A 335 25.01 -2.14 9.46
N LEU A 336 25.67 -3.28 9.46
CA LEU A 336 25.48 -4.34 8.46
C LEU A 336 24.03 -4.88 8.42
N GLY A 337 23.26 -4.70 9.51
CA GLY A 337 21.84 -5.03 9.54
C GLY A 337 21.00 -4.28 8.50
N ILE A 338 21.36 -3.02 8.17
CA ILE A 338 20.62 -2.20 7.20
C ILE A 338 20.65 -2.85 5.80
N PRO A 339 21.81 -3.11 5.16
CA PRO A 339 21.84 -3.75 3.85
C PRO A 339 21.26 -5.17 3.85
N ILE A 340 21.32 -5.89 4.96
CA ILE A 340 20.68 -7.21 5.07
C ILE A 340 19.15 -7.07 5.03
N ILE A 341 18.57 -6.08 5.73
CA ILE A 341 17.13 -5.81 5.65
C ILE A 341 16.76 -5.35 4.23
N MET A 342 17.55 -4.45 3.61
CA MET A 342 17.33 -4.03 2.23
C MET A 342 17.35 -5.21 1.25
N ALA A 343 18.29 -6.15 1.42
CA ALA A 343 18.35 -7.36 0.61
C ALA A 343 17.13 -8.28 0.82
N ALA A 344 16.62 -8.38 2.05
CA ALA A 344 15.40 -9.11 2.35
C ALA A 344 14.18 -8.50 1.67
N ILE A 345 14.01 -7.17 1.75
CA ILE A 345 12.93 -6.44 1.07
C ILE A 345 13.04 -6.64 -0.45
N PHE A 346 14.26 -6.57 -1.01
CA PHE A 346 14.49 -6.82 -2.43
C PHE A 346 14.09 -8.24 -2.84
N LEU A 347 14.41 -9.26 -2.03
CA LEU A 347 13.97 -10.64 -2.26
C LEU A 347 12.45 -10.76 -2.25
N PHE A 348 11.78 -10.11 -1.30
CA PHE A 348 10.32 -10.06 -1.26
C PHE A 348 9.75 -9.40 -2.52
N SER A 349 10.34 -8.28 -2.94
CA SER A 349 9.93 -7.53 -4.13
C SER A 349 10.05 -8.35 -5.43
N ILE A 350 11.07 -9.20 -5.58
CA ILE A 350 11.16 -10.15 -6.71
C ILE A 350 9.94 -11.08 -6.73
N GLY A 351 9.57 -11.60 -5.58
CA GLY A 351 8.38 -12.43 -5.42
C GLY A 351 7.09 -11.66 -5.78
N GLU A 352 6.96 -10.43 -5.30
CA GLU A 352 5.82 -9.55 -5.59
C GLU A 352 5.68 -9.28 -7.09
N GLN A 353 6.75 -8.88 -7.75
CA GLN A 353 6.78 -8.62 -9.18
C GLN A 353 6.45 -9.85 -10.04
N THR A 354 6.79 -11.04 -9.54
CA THR A 354 6.45 -12.30 -10.22
C THR A 354 4.98 -12.62 -10.11
N GLN A 355 4.37 -12.42 -8.93
CA GLN A 355 3.01 -12.84 -8.66
C GLN A 355 1.95 -11.76 -8.96
N ALA A 356 2.25 -10.46 -8.80
CA ALA A 356 1.23 -9.41 -8.84
C ALA A 356 0.47 -9.34 -10.19
N PRO A 357 1.09 -9.39 -11.37
CA PRO A 357 0.35 -9.43 -12.63
C PRO A 357 -0.52 -10.69 -12.73
N ARG A 358 -0.01 -11.83 -12.28
CA ARG A 358 -0.67 -13.14 -12.35
C ARG A 358 -1.83 -13.28 -11.39
N PHE A 359 -1.78 -12.56 -10.29
CA PHE A 359 -2.89 -12.46 -9.33
C PHE A 359 -4.15 -11.88 -9.99
N TYR A 360 -4.01 -10.77 -10.72
CA TYR A 360 -5.14 -10.15 -11.42
C TYR A 360 -5.64 -11.02 -12.59
N GLU A 361 -4.74 -11.67 -13.35
CA GLU A 361 -5.11 -12.63 -14.39
C GLU A 361 -5.92 -13.79 -13.79
N TYR A 362 -5.44 -14.38 -12.69
CA TYR A 362 -6.11 -15.51 -12.05
C TYR A 362 -7.47 -15.12 -11.45
N ILE A 363 -7.64 -13.90 -10.93
CA ILE A 363 -8.95 -13.40 -10.49
C ILE A 363 -9.94 -13.34 -11.67
N ALA A 364 -9.49 -12.86 -12.83
CA ALA A 364 -10.32 -12.80 -14.03
C ALA A 364 -10.76 -14.20 -14.47
N ASP A 365 -9.87 -15.19 -14.39
CA ASP A 365 -10.16 -16.59 -14.72
C ASP A 365 -11.13 -17.28 -13.73
N LEU A 366 -11.14 -16.83 -12.46
CA LEU A 366 -12.05 -17.33 -11.43
C LEU A 366 -13.45 -16.73 -11.53
N ALA A 367 -13.58 -15.60 -12.20
CA ALA A 367 -14.84 -14.89 -12.31
C ALA A 367 -15.80 -15.63 -13.26
N PRO A 368 -17.11 -15.73 -12.94
CA PRO A 368 -18.12 -16.12 -13.90
C PRO A 368 -18.15 -15.17 -15.10
N LYS A 369 -18.45 -15.67 -16.29
CA LYS A 369 -18.54 -14.87 -17.52
C LYS A 369 -19.43 -13.64 -17.33
N GLY A 370 -18.91 -12.46 -17.65
CA GLY A 370 -19.61 -11.17 -17.50
C GLY A 370 -19.57 -10.57 -16.09
N GLN A 371 -18.85 -11.21 -15.13
CA GLN A 371 -18.66 -10.69 -13.77
C GLN A 371 -17.20 -10.37 -13.45
N GLU A 372 -16.31 -10.35 -14.46
CA GLU A 372 -14.87 -10.16 -14.30
C GLU A 372 -14.54 -8.84 -13.57
N ALA A 373 -15.21 -7.76 -13.93
CA ALA A 373 -15.03 -6.46 -13.30
C ALA A 373 -15.45 -6.46 -11.81
N LEU A 374 -16.52 -7.19 -11.48
CA LEU A 374 -16.98 -7.36 -10.10
C LEU A 374 -15.94 -8.10 -9.26
N PHE A 375 -15.41 -9.22 -9.76
CA PHE A 375 -14.40 -10.02 -9.06
C PHE A 375 -13.07 -9.26 -8.92
N GLN A 376 -12.67 -8.48 -9.93
CA GLN A 376 -11.51 -7.60 -9.86
C GLN A 376 -11.65 -6.52 -8.77
N GLY A 377 -12.85 -6.04 -8.50
CA GLY A 377 -13.11 -5.12 -7.39
C GLY A 377 -12.74 -5.69 -6.02
N PHE A 378 -12.78 -7.03 -5.86
CA PHE A 378 -12.37 -7.73 -4.63
C PHE A 378 -10.87 -8.01 -4.53
N ALA A 379 -10.08 -7.67 -5.55
CA ALA A 379 -8.63 -7.85 -5.53
C ALA A 379 -7.95 -7.08 -4.37
N PHE A 380 -8.58 -6.03 -3.86
CA PHE A 380 -8.10 -5.26 -2.71
C PHE A 380 -8.47 -5.86 -1.35
N LEU A 381 -9.42 -6.81 -1.31
CA LEU A 381 -9.87 -7.43 -0.05
C LEU A 381 -8.73 -8.14 0.72
N PRO A 382 -7.82 -8.91 0.08
CA PRO A 382 -6.67 -9.49 0.78
C PRO A 382 -5.79 -8.45 1.47
N ILE A 383 -5.58 -7.30 0.83
CA ILE A 383 -4.78 -6.19 1.39
C ILE A 383 -5.51 -5.57 2.60
N ALA A 384 -6.82 -5.35 2.48
CA ALA A 384 -7.64 -4.82 3.57
C ALA A 384 -7.62 -5.73 4.81
N ILE A 385 -7.81 -7.04 4.61
CA ILE A 385 -7.74 -8.05 5.67
C ILE A 385 -6.34 -8.07 6.27
N ALA A 386 -5.32 -8.11 5.43
CA ALA A 386 -3.94 -8.22 5.86
C ALA A 386 -3.48 -7.02 6.68
N TRP A 387 -3.81 -5.81 6.28
CA TRP A 387 -3.44 -4.63 7.07
C TRP A 387 -4.34 -4.47 8.29
N GLY A 388 -5.65 -4.74 8.16
CA GLY A 388 -6.59 -4.67 9.27
C GLY A 388 -6.22 -5.58 10.46
N PHE A 389 -5.58 -6.71 10.20
CA PHE A 389 -5.07 -7.62 11.23
C PHE A 389 -3.55 -7.55 11.40
N GLY A 390 -2.80 -7.31 10.34
CA GLY A 390 -1.35 -7.39 10.30
C GLY A 390 -0.65 -6.39 11.21
N GLY A 391 -1.19 -5.19 11.37
CA GLY A 391 -0.66 -4.21 12.31
C GLY A 391 -0.76 -4.72 13.76
N THR A 392 -1.94 -5.17 14.16
CA THR A 392 -2.17 -5.75 15.51
C THR A 392 -1.31 -6.98 15.74
N VAL A 393 -1.20 -7.88 14.75
CA VAL A 393 -0.34 -9.07 14.82
C VAL A 393 1.13 -8.67 14.96
N GLY A 394 1.61 -7.72 14.16
CA GLY A 394 2.98 -7.23 14.22
C GLY A 394 3.33 -6.59 15.56
N GLY A 395 2.46 -5.72 16.07
CA GLY A 395 2.63 -5.09 17.38
C GLY A 395 2.65 -6.12 18.52
N TRP A 396 1.72 -7.11 18.47
CA TRP A 396 1.69 -8.20 19.46
C TRP A 396 2.94 -9.11 19.39
N LEU A 397 3.39 -9.48 18.18
CA LEU A 397 4.61 -10.27 18.00
C LEU A 397 5.82 -9.52 18.57
N TYR A 398 5.92 -8.24 18.29
CA TYR A 398 7.02 -7.42 18.79
C TYR A 398 7.00 -7.34 20.32
N TYR A 399 5.87 -7.00 20.91
CA TYR A 399 5.70 -6.98 22.35
C TYR A 399 6.06 -8.32 23.00
N LYS A 400 5.55 -9.42 22.44
CA LYS A 400 5.76 -10.76 23.01
C LYS A 400 7.21 -11.21 22.95
N PHE A 401 7.86 -11.06 21.81
CA PHE A 401 9.19 -11.65 21.60
C PHE A 401 10.33 -10.64 21.82
N ALA A 402 10.19 -9.39 21.45
CA ALA A 402 11.23 -8.39 21.66
C ALA A 402 11.16 -7.80 23.08
N THR A 403 9.99 -7.30 23.49
CA THR A 403 9.85 -6.58 24.77
C THR A 403 9.76 -7.54 25.96
N GLN A 404 8.89 -8.56 25.92
CA GLN A 404 8.74 -9.49 27.05
C GLN A 404 9.83 -10.57 27.11
N ALA A 405 10.09 -11.25 25.99
CA ALA A 405 10.99 -12.41 25.96
C ALA A 405 12.46 -12.03 25.69
N ASN A 406 12.75 -10.77 25.37
CA ASN A 406 14.08 -10.29 24.96
C ASN A 406 14.75 -11.15 23.88
N ASN A 407 13.95 -11.65 22.94
CA ASN A 407 14.39 -12.54 21.86
C ASN A 407 13.78 -12.12 20.52
N PRO A 408 14.17 -10.96 19.96
CA PRO A 408 13.53 -10.35 18.80
C PRO A 408 13.63 -11.21 17.52
N LYS A 409 14.65 -12.08 17.40
CA LYS A 409 14.77 -12.97 16.25
C LYS A 409 13.57 -13.92 16.07
N MET A 410 12.87 -14.26 17.16
CA MET A 410 11.70 -15.13 17.11
C MET A 410 10.53 -14.53 16.35
N ILE A 411 10.48 -13.21 16.22
CA ILE A 411 9.49 -12.52 15.38
C ILE A 411 9.64 -12.99 13.93
N PHE A 412 10.87 -12.97 13.40
CA PHE A 412 11.17 -13.41 12.03
C PHE A 412 10.89 -14.90 11.83
N PHE A 413 11.12 -15.73 12.86
CA PHE A 413 10.78 -17.15 12.82
C PHE A 413 9.27 -17.38 12.72
N VAL A 414 8.47 -16.64 13.49
CA VAL A 414 7.00 -16.73 13.42
C VAL A 414 6.49 -16.24 12.07
N LEU A 415 7.04 -15.14 11.54
CA LEU A 415 6.68 -14.63 10.20
C LEU A 415 7.07 -15.63 9.10
N PHE A 416 8.24 -16.27 9.21
CA PHE A 416 8.59 -17.41 8.36
C PHE A 416 7.55 -18.53 8.44
N GLY A 417 7.11 -18.90 9.67
CA GLY A 417 6.06 -19.91 9.88
C GLY A 417 4.72 -19.54 9.21
N ILE A 418 4.30 -18.26 9.29
CA ILE A 418 3.12 -17.75 8.55
C ILE A 418 3.33 -17.91 7.03
N GLY A 419 4.54 -17.61 6.53
CA GLY A 419 4.90 -17.79 5.13
C GLY A 419 4.82 -19.24 4.67
N VAL A 420 5.36 -20.16 5.48
CA VAL A 420 5.26 -21.62 5.22
C VAL A 420 3.80 -22.05 5.16
N LEU A 421 2.97 -21.63 6.15
CA LEU A 421 1.56 -21.94 6.17
C LEU A 421 0.85 -21.42 4.90
N ALA A 422 1.10 -20.14 4.54
CA ALA A 422 0.52 -19.53 3.35
C ALA A 422 0.93 -20.29 2.06
N THR A 423 2.20 -20.65 1.94
CA THR A 423 2.72 -21.42 0.80
C THR A 423 2.10 -22.81 0.71
N LEU A 424 2.00 -23.52 1.82
CA LEU A 424 1.36 -24.84 1.87
C LEU A 424 -0.13 -24.76 1.53
N LEU A 425 -0.86 -23.79 2.08
CA LEU A 425 -2.27 -23.56 1.75
C LEU A 425 -2.47 -23.26 0.26
N MET A 426 -1.57 -22.47 -0.34
CA MET A 426 -1.61 -22.18 -1.78
C MET A 426 -1.30 -23.43 -2.63
N LEU A 427 -0.37 -24.28 -2.20
CA LEU A 427 -0.10 -25.57 -2.84
C LEU A 427 -1.32 -26.48 -2.80
N ILE A 428 -1.93 -26.63 -1.63
CA ILE A 428 -3.15 -27.44 -1.44
C ILE A 428 -4.28 -26.88 -2.31
N TYR A 429 -4.48 -25.56 -2.29
CA TYR A 429 -5.49 -24.89 -3.12
C TYR A 429 -5.28 -25.19 -4.61
N ASN A 430 -4.04 -25.07 -5.10
CA ASN A 430 -3.69 -25.36 -6.48
C ASN A 430 -3.92 -26.83 -6.84
N TYR A 431 -3.61 -27.76 -5.94
CA TYR A 431 -3.81 -29.19 -6.12
C TYR A 431 -5.31 -29.54 -6.22
N VAL A 432 -6.12 -29.08 -5.25
CA VAL A 432 -7.59 -29.32 -5.21
C VAL A 432 -8.30 -28.73 -6.44
N ASN A 433 -7.78 -27.62 -6.98
CA ASN A 433 -8.37 -26.93 -8.12
C ASN A 433 -7.67 -27.23 -9.45
N LYS A 434 -6.85 -28.30 -9.54
CA LYS A 434 -6.10 -28.65 -10.75
C LYS A 434 -7.00 -28.94 -11.95
N ASN A 435 -8.14 -29.63 -11.73
CA ASN A 435 -9.05 -30.12 -12.77
C ASN A 435 -10.35 -29.29 -12.90
N LYS A 436 -10.46 -28.15 -12.20
CA LYS A 436 -11.66 -27.30 -12.24
C LYS A 436 -11.35 -26.03 -13.05
N ARG A 437 -11.28 -26.19 -14.38
CA ARG A 437 -11.34 -25.06 -15.34
C ARG A 437 -12.77 -24.83 -15.77
#